data_0c735cb0a3436bfec573d2a19ef2ccf6
#
_entry.id   0c735cb0a3436bfec573d2a19ef2ccf6
#
_cell.length_a   1.000
_cell.length_b   1.000
_cell.length_c   1.000
_cell.angle_alpha   90.00
_cell.angle_beta   90.00
_cell.angle_gamma   90.00
#
_symmetry.space_group_name_H-M   'P 1'
#
loop_
_entity.id
_entity.type
_entity.pdbx_description
1 polymer ?
#
loop_
_entity_poly.entity_id
_entity_poly.type
_entity_poly.pdbx_seq_one_letter_code
_entity_poly.pdbx_strand_id
1 'polypeptide(L)'
;KYESERILSKGVDRFYKLFNERQLLAHAELLSVIRELSEGLDDEYHEPLTVYTMIVFDKMINYNTILSWWHPGRGSLAGIFSRMHAYAWSWDHGEMNVLAEDGGWNWAAPSVLEAYEELVRLLRGVGCSPEVVLGDARDLSVLLEGEPDAIVVDPPYYDNVQYSELSDFFYVWLKRSPLSGLFPDVFLSELTPKDGEVVANRVRQEDPEREYRGMLREFLEECRGVLGEDGRLTVMFTHRSMEAWDSLVRALRDAGFRVNSAWPVHTEAIHSLHQKDKAAVRYTLVLACETRVGGPEGWWSEVRREVRDRVLEARERARRLGLPPVDELVVAFGAALGVYSGYEVVLDDESGGEVDPVRVLDEARRVLADAVVEEFDVGGLDERGAFYLLYRYYYGYPSRSGSPDWEEVRRLCLALGLDPEGLEGEGLLVRYRGRAYLATFEDREVVDPSASSVDGLHAALRAMKEGLEAVERVVEERPDLRLLARGLVSAGYERYGDVEGFPRELSNVVRLLGVLGEEVPDGQRRLDEWTG
;
A
#
# COMPACT_ATOMS: atom_id res chain seq x y z
N LYS A 1 16.09 5.31 3.14
CA LYS A 1 16.41 6.62 3.74
C LYS A 1 15.15 7.18 4.34
N TYR A 2 15.20 7.49 5.61
CA TYR A 2 14.09 8.07 6.35
C TYR A 2 14.05 9.59 6.21
N GLU A 3 12.96 10.22 6.64
CA GLU A 3 12.62 11.58 6.26
C GLU A 3 13.61 12.61 6.80
N SER A 4 14.04 12.45 8.05
CA SER A 4 15.08 13.32 8.64
C SER A 4 16.42 13.23 7.91
N GLU A 5 16.85 12.05 7.45
CA GLU A 5 18.05 11.91 6.63
C GLU A 5 17.92 12.56 5.24
N ARG A 6 16.71 12.57 4.68
CA ARG A 6 16.46 13.20 3.37
C ARG A 6 16.74 14.68 3.43
N ILE A 7 16.22 15.39 4.42
CA ILE A 7 16.45 16.83 4.57
C ILE A 7 17.89 17.15 4.98
N LEU A 8 18.48 16.37 5.89
CA LEU A 8 19.88 16.52 6.31
C LEU A 8 20.86 16.33 5.13
N SER A 9 20.62 15.35 4.27
CA SER A 9 21.46 15.09 3.08
C SER A 9 21.43 16.22 2.04
N LYS A 10 20.49 17.16 2.18
CA LYS A 10 20.36 18.36 1.34
C LYS A 10 20.85 19.64 2.05
N GLY A 11 21.47 19.50 3.22
CA GLY A 11 21.99 20.62 3.99
C GLY A 11 20.96 21.33 4.86
N VAL A 12 19.76 20.76 5.00
CA VAL A 12 18.72 21.28 5.89
C VAL A 12 18.90 20.64 7.27
N ASP A 13 19.66 21.27 8.12
CA ASP A 13 19.95 20.89 9.51
C ASP A 13 19.06 21.60 10.54
N ARG A 14 18.19 22.49 10.08
CA ARG A 14 17.21 23.25 10.87
C ARG A 14 15.93 23.44 10.08
N PHE A 15 14.76 23.30 10.69
CA PHE A 15 13.46 23.41 10.03
C PHE A 15 13.21 24.78 9.39
N TYR A 16 13.74 25.87 9.93
CA TYR A 16 13.60 27.19 9.31
C TYR A 16 14.23 27.27 7.91
N LYS A 17 15.20 26.39 7.59
CA LYS A 17 15.80 26.29 6.23
C LYS A 17 14.87 25.66 5.19
N LEU A 18 13.72 25.15 5.59
CA LEU A 18 12.65 24.71 4.68
C LEU A 18 11.83 25.89 4.12
N PHE A 19 12.21 27.11 4.50
CA PHE A 19 11.56 28.34 4.03
C PHE A 19 12.63 29.29 3.50
N ASN A 20 12.31 30.05 2.47
CA ASN A 20 13.13 31.20 2.12
C ASN A 20 12.87 32.35 3.12
N GLU A 21 13.71 33.40 3.06
CA GLU A 21 13.65 34.49 4.02
C GLU A 21 12.31 35.23 4.04
N ARG A 22 11.67 35.40 2.86
CA ARG A 22 10.35 36.06 2.76
C ARG A 22 9.24 35.18 3.32
N GLN A 23 9.24 33.89 3.00
CA GLN A 23 8.29 32.94 3.55
C GLN A 23 8.41 32.89 5.07
N LEU A 24 9.64 32.76 5.58
CA LEU A 24 9.90 32.68 7.02
C LEU A 24 9.43 33.96 7.75
N LEU A 25 9.74 35.13 7.20
CA LEU A 25 9.29 36.40 7.76
C LEU A 25 7.76 36.49 7.79
N ALA A 26 7.11 36.21 6.67
CA ALA A 26 5.65 36.31 6.56
C ALA A 26 4.93 35.34 7.53
N HIS A 27 5.44 34.12 7.68
CA HIS A 27 4.88 33.15 8.63
C HIS A 27 5.14 33.55 10.09
N ALA A 28 6.32 34.08 10.39
CA ALA A 28 6.63 34.55 11.74
C ALA A 28 5.78 35.76 12.15
N GLU A 29 5.57 36.73 11.25
CA GLU A 29 4.68 37.87 11.47
C GLU A 29 3.23 37.42 11.68
N LEU A 30 2.72 36.50 10.84
CA LEU A 30 1.38 35.96 11.00
C LEU A 30 1.22 35.25 12.35
N LEU A 31 2.23 34.47 12.77
CA LEU A 31 2.22 33.80 14.07
C LEU A 31 2.22 34.83 15.23
N SER A 32 2.93 35.96 15.08
CA SER A 32 2.87 37.06 16.06
C SER A 32 1.47 37.64 16.18
N VAL A 33 0.80 37.90 15.04
CA VAL A 33 -0.58 38.39 15.04
C VAL A 33 -1.52 37.39 15.72
N ILE A 34 -1.37 36.09 15.44
CA ILE A 34 -2.16 35.04 16.09
C ILE A 34 -1.98 35.06 17.61
N ARG A 35 -0.75 35.25 18.12
CA ARG A 35 -0.49 35.37 19.55
C ARG A 35 -1.21 36.57 20.16
N GLU A 36 -1.08 37.75 19.56
CA GLU A 36 -1.75 38.96 20.03
C GLU A 36 -3.28 38.80 20.07
N LEU A 37 -3.85 38.19 19.03
CA LEU A 37 -5.27 37.90 18.96
C LEU A 37 -5.72 36.89 20.03
N SER A 38 -4.94 35.82 20.23
CA SER A 38 -5.23 34.79 21.23
C SER A 38 -5.26 35.37 22.65
N GLU A 39 -4.32 36.25 23.00
CA GLU A 39 -4.26 36.92 24.30
C GLU A 39 -5.46 37.85 24.57
N GLY A 40 -6.14 38.31 23.52
CA GLY A 40 -7.31 39.18 23.60
C GLY A 40 -8.66 38.45 23.62
N LEU A 41 -8.68 37.11 23.58
CA LEU A 41 -9.92 36.32 23.58
C LEU A 41 -10.44 36.12 25.00
N ASP A 42 -11.77 36.05 25.12
CA ASP A 42 -12.46 35.68 26.37
C ASP A 42 -12.11 34.19 26.71
N ASP A 43 -12.05 33.87 27.99
CA ASP A 43 -11.66 32.54 28.50
C ASP A 43 -12.46 31.40 27.84
N GLU A 44 -13.77 31.60 27.59
CA GLU A 44 -14.63 30.60 26.95
C GLU A 44 -14.20 30.24 25.53
N TYR A 45 -13.65 31.20 24.78
CA TYR A 45 -13.30 31.03 23.37
C TYR A 45 -11.78 30.91 23.15
N HIS A 46 -10.97 31.16 24.16
CA HIS A 46 -9.52 31.23 24.05
C HIS A 46 -8.91 29.93 23.50
N GLU A 47 -9.18 28.80 24.15
CA GLU A 47 -8.66 27.49 23.70
C GLU A 47 -9.21 27.08 22.33
N PRO A 48 -10.54 26.97 22.10
CA PRO A 48 -11.06 26.46 20.83
C PRO A 48 -10.70 27.33 19.64
N LEU A 49 -10.78 28.67 19.75
CA LEU A 49 -10.42 29.56 18.64
C LEU A 49 -8.91 29.52 18.35
N THR A 50 -8.07 29.45 19.39
CA THR A 50 -6.63 29.31 19.21
C THR A 50 -6.29 28.00 18.49
N VAL A 51 -6.89 26.87 18.86
CA VAL A 51 -6.68 25.57 18.21
C VAL A 51 -7.10 25.64 16.73
N TYR A 52 -8.32 26.10 16.43
CA TYR A 52 -8.78 26.20 15.04
C TYR A 52 -7.94 27.16 14.20
N THR A 53 -7.51 28.29 14.79
CA THR A 53 -6.63 29.26 14.12
C THR A 53 -5.27 28.63 13.79
N MET A 54 -4.73 27.80 14.67
CA MET A 54 -3.49 27.10 14.40
C MET A 54 -3.64 25.98 13.38
N ILE A 55 -4.81 25.32 13.28
CA ILE A 55 -5.11 24.37 12.17
C ILE A 55 -5.10 25.11 10.82
N VAL A 56 -5.68 26.34 10.77
CA VAL A 56 -5.61 27.18 9.56
C VAL A 56 -4.17 27.52 9.21
N PHE A 57 -3.37 27.91 10.20
CA PHE A 57 -1.95 28.22 10.03
C PHE A 57 -1.17 27.01 9.47
N ASP A 58 -1.32 25.83 10.06
CA ASP A 58 -0.67 24.61 9.61
C ASP A 58 -1.06 24.23 8.19
N LYS A 59 -2.35 24.33 7.86
CA LYS A 59 -2.83 24.11 6.50
C LYS A 59 -2.15 25.04 5.49
N MET A 60 -1.98 26.31 5.83
CA MET A 60 -1.34 27.31 4.97
C MET A 60 0.16 27.06 4.83
N ILE A 61 0.91 26.84 5.91
CA ILE A 61 2.37 26.65 5.84
C ILE A 61 2.75 25.40 5.04
N ASN A 62 1.89 24.37 5.02
CA ASN A 62 2.08 23.19 4.19
C ASN A 62 2.24 23.51 2.70
N TYR A 63 1.65 24.60 2.22
CA TYR A 63 1.66 25.01 0.80
C TYR A 63 2.67 26.09 0.47
N ASN A 64 3.36 26.66 1.46
CA ASN A 64 4.26 27.79 1.27
C ASN A 64 5.64 27.56 1.89
N THR A 65 6.40 26.65 1.31
CA THR A 65 7.76 26.26 1.67
C THR A 65 8.64 26.13 0.44
N ILE A 66 9.95 25.96 0.60
CA ILE A 66 10.85 25.63 -0.54
C ILE A 66 10.64 24.19 -1.06
N LEU A 67 9.77 23.38 -0.44
CA LEU A 67 9.37 22.05 -0.92
C LEU A 67 8.02 22.06 -1.61
N SER A 68 7.28 23.18 -1.57
CA SER A 68 6.03 23.36 -2.31
C SER A 68 6.30 23.40 -3.80
N TRP A 69 5.41 22.83 -4.61
CA TRP A 69 5.65 22.71 -6.04
C TRP A 69 4.39 23.09 -6.85
N TRP A 70 4.60 23.54 -8.08
CA TRP A 70 3.51 23.86 -8.97
C TRP A 70 2.84 22.61 -9.52
N HIS A 71 1.52 22.49 -9.36
CA HIS A 71 0.72 21.41 -9.92
C HIS A 71 0.01 21.87 -11.18
N PRO A 72 0.52 21.51 -12.40
CA PRO A 72 -0.01 22.04 -13.66
C PRO A 72 -1.49 21.74 -13.87
N GLY A 73 -1.95 20.54 -13.48
CA GLY A 73 -3.33 20.11 -13.67
C GLY A 73 -4.35 20.84 -12.78
N ARG A 74 -3.88 21.48 -11.69
CA ARG A 74 -4.74 22.27 -10.77
C ARG A 74 -4.54 23.76 -10.94
N GLY A 75 -3.46 24.18 -11.59
CA GLY A 75 -3.08 25.58 -11.71
C GLY A 75 -2.74 26.25 -10.37
N SER A 76 -2.32 25.48 -9.36
CA SER A 76 -2.05 25.95 -8.01
C SER A 76 -0.81 25.30 -7.42
N LEU A 77 -0.32 25.82 -6.30
CA LEU A 77 0.71 25.15 -5.51
C LEU A 77 0.15 23.90 -4.83
N ALA A 78 1.00 22.91 -4.67
CA ALA A 78 0.73 21.69 -3.93
C ALA A 78 1.60 21.63 -2.67
N GLY A 79 1.03 21.07 -1.60
CA GLY A 79 1.67 20.98 -0.29
C GLY A 79 2.91 20.07 -0.28
N ILE A 80 3.73 20.25 0.74
CA ILE A 80 5.01 19.57 0.95
C ILE A 80 4.90 18.04 0.89
N PHE A 81 3.81 17.45 1.42
CA PHE A 81 3.60 16.01 1.49
C PHE A 81 2.70 15.44 0.37
N SER A 82 2.29 16.27 -0.61
CA SER A 82 1.30 15.88 -1.63
C SER A 82 1.81 14.92 -2.70
N ARG A 83 3.13 14.81 -2.93
CA ARG A 83 3.72 13.88 -3.88
C ARG A 83 4.02 12.51 -3.29
N MET A 84 4.45 12.51 -2.04
CA MET A 84 4.85 11.34 -1.29
C MET A 84 4.57 11.68 0.18
N HIS A 85 4.29 10.70 1.00
CA HIS A 85 4.27 10.89 2.45
C HIS A 85 5.71 11.03 2.96
N ALA A 86 6.40 12.08 2.48
CA ALA A 86 7.84 12.27 2.62
C ALA A 86 8.24 13.71 2.30
N TYR A 87 9.41 14.17 2.78
CA TYR A 87 10.04 15.40 2.33
C TYR A 87 10.54 15.26 0.88
N ALA A 88 9.70 15.64 -0.07
CA ALA A 88 9.99 15.53 -1.50
C ALA A 88 10.53 16.85 -2.06
N TRP A 89 11.72 16.80 -2.66
CA TRP A 89 12.34 17.96 -3.31
C TRP A 89 11.82 18.17 -4.72
N SER A 90 11.54 19.44 -5.06
CA SER A 90 11.34 19.90 -6.43
C SER A 90 12.58 20.60 -6.95
N TRP A 91 12.72 20.69 -8.28
CA TRP A 91 13.76 21.47 -8.90
C TRP A 91 13.58 22.98 -8.62
N ASP A 92 12.34 23.42 -8.65
CA ASP A 92 11.88 24.75 -8.32
C ASP A 92 10.75 24.68 -7.28
N HIS A 93 10.53 25.76 -6.56
CA HIS A 93 9.41 25.90 -5.64
C HIS A 93 8.60 27.14 -5.99
N GLY A 94 7.31 27.08 -5.64
CA GLY A 94 6.46 28.25 -5.70
C GLY A 94 6.48 29.01 -4.38
N GLU A 95 6.40 30.32 -4.46
CA GLU A 95 6.20 31.18 -3.30
C GLU A 95 4.84 31.85 -3.40
N MET A 96 4.11 31.84 -2.32
CA MET A 96 2.73 32.33 -2.28
C MET A 96 2.61 33.52 -1.32
N ASN A 97 1.74 34.45 -1.68
CA ASN A 97 1.27 35.44 -0.72
C ASN A 97 0.48 34.73 0.39
N VAL A 98 0.84 34.97 1.66
CA VAL A 98 0.18 34.35 2.82
C VAL A 98 -1.33 34.64 2.90
N LEU A 99 -1.81 35.71 2.27
CA LEU A 99 -3.23 36.07 2.20
C LEU A 99 -3.93 35.60 0.91
N ALA A 100 -3.26 34.79 0.06
CA ALA A 100 -3.85 34.35 -1.20
C ALA A 100 -5.11 33.50 -0.99
N GLU A 101 -6.00 33.55 -1.99
CA GLU A 101 -7.22 32.73 -2.04
C GLU A 101 -6.97 31.30 -2.52
N ASP A 102 -5.76 31.00 -3.03
CA ASP A 102 -5.33 29.69 -3.51
C ASP A 102 -4.12 29.17 -2.70
N GLY A 103 -4.37 28.62 -1.51
CA GLY A 103 -3.34 28.01 -0.65
C GLY A 103 -2.80 28.94 0.45
N GLY A 104 -3.19 30.23 0.49
CA GLY A 104 -2.91 31.14 1.60
C GLY A 104 -3.99 31.09 2.70
N TRP A 105 -3.95 32.07 3.58
CA TRP A 105 -4.89 32.19 4.70
C TRP A 105 -6.36 32.25 4.25
N ASN A 106 -6.65 33.08 3.22
CA ASN A 106 -8.02 33.25 2.72
C ASN A 106 -8.59 32.00 2.03
N TRP A 107 -7.77 31.03 1.73
CA TRP A 107 -8.18 29.69 1.29
C TRP A 107 -8.25 28.71 2.47
N ALA A 108 -7.28 28.73 3.37
CA ALA A 108 -7.19 27.78 4.47
C ALA A 108 -8.31 27.97 5.51
N ALA A 109 -8.59 29.23 5.89
CA ALA A 109 -9.59 29.56 6.89
C ALA A 109 -11.01 29.14 6.48
N PRO A 110 -11.54 29.47 5.28
CA PRO A 110 -12.85 28.96 4.84
C PRO A 110 -12.93 27.44 4.83
N SER A 111 -11.86 26.73 4.41
CA SER A 111 -11.86 25.28 4.39
C SER A 111 -11.96 24.64 5.79
N VAL A 112 -11.32 25.25 6.79
CA VAL A 112 -11.42 24.78 8.20
C VAL A 112 -12.80 25.09 8.76
N LEU A 113 -13.36 26.28 8.47
CA LEU A 113 -14.72 26.65 8.88
C LEU A 113 -15.77 25.73 8.26
N GLU A 114 -15.68 25.42 6.97
CA GLU A 114 -16.57 24.48 6.29
C GLU A 114 -16.54 23.10 6.95
N ALA A 115 -15.34 22.58 7.26
CA ALA A 115 -15.19 21.32 7.97
C ALA A 115 -15.83 21.37 9.37
N TYR A 116 -15.66 22.47 10.09
CA TYR A 116 -16.31 22.67 11.39
C TYR A 116 -17.84 22.70 11.28
N GLU A 117 -18.39 23.44 10.32
CA GLU A 117 -19.83 23.50 10.07
C GLU A 117 -20.42 22.13 9.71
N GLU A 118 -19.70 21.35 8.89
CA GLU A 118 -20.06 19.96 8.55
C GLU A 118 -20.10 19.07 9.80
N LEU A 119 -19.07 19.14 10.64
CA LEU A 119 -19.02 18.38 11.90
C LEU A 119 -20.19 18.77 12.82
N VAL A 120 -20.46 20.06 13.00
CA VAL A 120 -21.59 20.52 13.81
C VAL A 120 -22.92 19.99 13.26
N ARG A 121 -23.09 19.98 11.93
CA ARG A 121 -24.28 19.43 11.29
C ARG A 121 -24.43 17.93 11.50
N LEU A 122 -23.35 17.15 11.35
CA LEU A 122 -23.35 15.71 11.54
C LEU A 122 -23.61 15.31 12.99
N LEU A 123 -23.09 16.06 13.94
CA LEU A 123 -23.24 15.78 15.37
C LEU A 123 -24.56 16.31 15.97
N ARG A 124 -25.31 17.14 15.24
CA ARG A 124 -26.57 17.70 15.72
C ARG A 124 -27.60 16.60 15.94
N GLY A 125 -28.06 16.47 17.17
CA GLY A 125 -29.07 15.49 17.57
C GLY A 125 -28.52 14.06 17.83
N VAL A 126 -27.19 13.89 17.76
CA VAL A 126 -26.56 12.69 18.26
C VAL A 126 -26.65 12.69 19.78
N GLY A 127 -27.28 11.65 20.35
CA GLY A 127 -27.58 11.57 21.79
C GLY A 127 -26.42 11.09 22.67
N CYS A 128 -25.20 11.00 22.14
CA CYS A 128 -24.00 10.61 22.87
C CYS A 128 -22.97 11.75 22.88
N SER A 129 -22.18 11.82 23.93
CA SER A 129 -21.01 12.69 24.04
C SER A 129 -19.76 11.90 23.70
N PRO A 130 -18.97 12.31 22.69
CA PRO A 130 -17.69 11.66 22.44
C PRO A 130 -16.72 12.02 23.56
N GLU A 131 -15.92 11.03 23.97
CA GLU A 131 -14.77 11.23 24.82
C GLU A 131 -13.51 11.19 23.97
N VAL A 132 -12.64 12.20 24.14
CA VAL A 132 -11.35 12.29 23.43
C VAL A 132 -10.23 12.30 24.48
N VAL A 133 -9.40 11.28 24.45
CA VAL A 133 -8.32 11.08 25.44
C VAL A 133 -6.97 11.18 24.73
N LEU A 134 -6.03 11.95 25.32
CA LEU A 134 -4.64 11.98 24.91
C LEU A 134 -3.85 10.95 25.72
N GLY A 135 -3.24 9.96 25.04
CA GLY A 135 -2.46 8.93 25.72
C GLY A 135 -1.72 8.02 24.74
N ASP A 136 -0.98 7.07 25.28
CA ASP A 136 -0.37 6.00 24.52
C ASP A 136 -1.40 4.86 24.32
N ALA A 137 -1.57 4.41 23.11
CA ALA A 137 -2.51 3.31 22.83
C ALA A 137 -2.08 1.96 23.45
N ARG A 138 -0.88 1.88 23.99
CA ARG A 138 -0.38 0.73 24.77
C ARG A 138 -0.76 0.79 26.25
N ASP A 139 -1.51 1.82 26.65
CA ASP A 139 -1.98 2.02 28.03
C ASP A 139 -3.49 2.20 28.08
N LEU A 140 -4.25 1.51 27.20
CA LEU A 140 -5.72 1.66 27.06
C LEU A 140 -6.45 1.35 28.37
N SER A 141 -5.99 0.39 29.13
CA SER A 141 -6.56 0.01 30.42
C SER A 141 -6.55 1.12 31.47
N VAL A 142 -5.65 2.10 31.32
CA VAL A 142 -5.57 3.28 32.19
C VAL A 142 -6.39 4.44 31.63
N LEU A 143 -6.56 4.50 30.31
CA LEU A 143 -7.17 5.62 29.58
C LEU A 143 -8.69 5.50 29.44
N LEU A 144 -9.21 4.26 29.38
CA LEU A 144 -10.63 4.02 29.09
C LEU A 144 -11.41 3.66 30.37
N GLU A 145 -12.58 4.24 30.50
CA GLU A 145 -13.57 3.82 31.50
C GLU A 145 -14.56 2.84 30.84
N GLY A 146 -14.57 1.59 31.31
CA GLY A 146 -15.49 0.56 30.83
C GLY A 146 -14.91 -0.36 29.75
N GLU A 147 -15.76 -1.27 29.25
CA GLU A 147 -15.42 -2.30 28.28
C GLU A 147 -16.08 -1.94 26.94
N PRO A 148 -15.31 -1.53 25.91
CA PRO A 148 -15.88 -1.24 24.60
C PRO A 148 -16.38 -2.51 23.90
N ASP A 149 -17.51 -2.42 23.20
CA ASP A 149 -18.04 -3.49 22.36
C ASP A 149 -17.25 -3.64 21.05
N ALA A 150 -16.59 -2.58 20.63
CA ALA A 150 -15.81 -2.57 19.39
C ALA A 150 -14.60 -1.64 19.50
N ILE A 151 -13.46 -2.12 19.02
CA ILE A 151 -12.24 -1.32 18.82
C ILE A 151 -11.96 -1.29 17.32
N VAL A 152 -11.85 -0.10 16.74
CA VAL A 152 -11.56 0.10 15.32
C VAL A 152 -10.27 0.88 15.20
N VAL A 153 -9.28 0.31 14.52
CA VAL A 153 -7.94 0.90 14.41
C VAL A 153 -7.42 0.88 12.97
N ASP A 154 -6.71 1.93 12.64
CA ASP A 154 -5.89 2.08 11.45
C ASP A 154 -4.44 2.30 11.90
N PRO A 155 -3.70 1.21 12.26
CA PRO A 155 -2.36 1.34 12.82
C PRO A 155 -1.36 1.78 11.76
N PRO A 156 -0.18 2.30 12.14
CA PRO A 156 0.89 2.55 11.19
C PRO A 156 1.26 1.29 10.41
N TYR A 157 1.35 1.40 9.07
CA TYR A 157 1.64 0.25 8.20
C TYR A 157 3.15 0.04 8.07
N TYR A 158 3.74 -0.56 9.07
CA TYR A 158 5.14 -0.98 9.13
C TYR A 158 6.11 0.19 8.87
N ASP A 159 6.74 0.29 7.69
CA ASP A 159 7.70 1.33 7.32
C ASP A 159 7.17 2.33 6.26
N ASN A 160 5.86 2.31 5.97
CA ASN A 160 5.27 3.13 4.90
C ASN A 160 5.38 4.63 5.16
N VAL A 161 5.10 5.08 6.37
CA VAL A 161 5.09 6.49 6.76
C VAL A 161 5.77 6.68 8.11
N GLN A 162 6.71 7.61 8.18
CA GLN A 162 7.39 8.00 9.42
C GLN A 162 6.69 9.23 10.01
N TYR A 163 5.54 9.01 10.63
CA TYR A 163 4.61 10.07 11.04
C TYR A 163 5.26 11.12 11.95
N SER A 164 6.03 10.70 12.95
CA SER A 164 6.70 11.61 13.89
C SER A 164 7.73 12.50 13.19
N GLU A 165 8.47 11.95 12.21
CA GLU A 165 9.46 12.73 11.46
C GLU A 165 8.81 13.77 10.54
N LEU A 166 7.62 13.46 9.98
CA LEU A 166 6.86 14.41 9.18
C LEU A 166 6.15 15.45 10.06
N SER A 167 5.65 15.04 11.21
CA SER A 167 4.99 15.92 12.19
C SER A 167 5.93 16.97 12.76
N ASP A 168 7.24 16.72 12.79
CA ASP A 168 8.24 17.70 13.23
C ASP A 168 8.14 19.03 12.47
N PHE A 169 7.73 19.00 11.19
CA PHE A 169 7.52 20.19 10.38
C PHE A 169 6.48 21.14 10.99
N PHE A 170 5.36 20.61 11.46
CA PHE A 170 4.30 21.38 12.11
C PHE A 170 4.63 21.66 13.58
N TYR A 171 5.15 20.65 14.28
CA TYR A 171 5.46 20.72 15.69
C TYR A 171 6.36 21.92 16.07
N VAL A 172 7.37 22.21 15.27
CA VAL A 172 8.29 23.33 15.55
C VAL A 172 7.61 24.71 15.48
N TRP A 173 6.53 24.84 14.72
CA TRP A 173 5.69 26.02 14.66
C TRP A 173 4.68 26.05 15.81
N LEU A 174 3.97 24.95 16.03
CA LEU A 174 2.98 24.82 17.11
C LEU A 174 3.59 25.05 18.48
N LYS A 175 4.80 24.53 18.71
CA LYS A 175 5.56 24.77 19.95
C LYS A 175 5.87 26.25 20.17
N ARG A 176 5.92 27.06 19.12
CA ARG A 176 6.16 28.51 19.17
C ARG A 176 4.88 29.33 19.15
N SER A 177 3.73 28.68 19.08
CA SER A 177 2.40 29.31 19.09
C SER A 177 1.84 29.41 20.50
N PRO A 178 0.67 30.05 20.70
CA PRO A 178 -0.04 30.06 21.97
C PRO A 178 -0.40 28.66 22.50
N LEU A 179 -0.46 27.65 21.62
CA LEU A 179 -0.77 26.26 22.02
C LEU A 179 0.22 25.69 23.02
N SER A 180 1.48 26.15 23.01
CA SER A 180 2.47 25.71 24.01
C SER A 180 2.13 26.13 25.44
N GLY A 181 1.36 27.20 25.61
CA GLY A 181 0.82 27.61 26.91
C GLY A 181 -0.45 26.88 27.30
N LEU A 182 -1.29 26.53 26.32
CA LEU A 182 -2.54 25.78 26.51
C LEU A 182 -2.28 24.28 26.77
N PHE A 183 -1.28 23.71 26.09
CA PHE A 183 -0.93 22.29 26.17
C PHE A 183 0.56 22.08 26.48
N PRO A 184 1.06 22.54 27.66
CA PRO A 184 2.49 22.52 27.96
C PRO A 184 3.10 21.12 27.93
N ASP A 185 2.35 20.10 28.33
CA ASP A 185 2.81 18.71 28.40
C ASP A 185 3.04 18.11 27.01
N VAL A 186 2.38 18.64 25.96
CA VAL A 186 2.55 18.20 24.56
C VAL A 186 3.87 18.72 23.97
N PHE A 187 4.35 19.88 24.42
CA PHE A 187 5.49 20.58 23.82
C PHE A 187 6.76 20.55 24.66
N LEU A 188 6.98 19.49 25.45
CA LEU A 188 8.16 19.36 26.33
C LEU A 188 9.45 19.17 25.55
N SER A 189 9.45 18.28 24.56
CA SER A 189 10.65 17.95 23.78
C SER A 189 10.96 18.96 22.68
N GLU A 190 12.18 18.97 22.15
CA GLU A 190 12.59 19.85 21.04
C GLU A 190 11.85 19.51 19.74
N LEU A 191 11.65 18.22 19.47
CA LEU A 191 10.90 17.65 18.35
C LEU A 191 9.85 16.68 18.89
N THR A 192 9.00 16.16 18.02
CA THR A 192 7.99 15.15 18.40
C THR A 192 8.65 13.93 19.03
N PRO A 193 8.07 13.33 20.09
CA PRO A 193 8.52 12.06 20.64
C PRO A 193 8.47 10.96 19.57
N LYS A 194 9.49 10.11 19.51
CA LYS A 194 9.61 9.06 18.48
C LYS A 194 9.66 7.65 19.06
N ASP A 195 9.97 7.51 20.34
CA ASP A 195 10.20 6.22 20.98
C ASP A 195 8.91 5.41 21.16
N GLY A 196 7.75 6.09 21.23
CA GLY A 196 6.43 5.45 21.31
C GLY A 196 5.75 5.20 19.96
N GLU A 197 6.36 5.60 18.86
CA GLU A 197 5.76 5.46 17.53
C GLU A 197 5.87 4.01 17.03
N VAL A 198 4.72 3.37 16.74
CA VAL A 198 4.65 1.98 16.27
C VAL A 198 4.97 1.91 14.78
N VAL A 199 6.23 2.13 14.42
CA VAL A 199 6.75 2.04 13.04
C VAL A 199 8.08 1.30 13.00
N ALA A 200 8.38 0.67 11.87
CA ALA A 200 9.70 0.13 11.59
C ALA A 200 10.62 1.23 11.03
N ASN A 201 11.69 1.53 11.72
CA ASN A 201 12.65 2.57 11.31
C ASN A 201 14.10 2.07 11.40
N ARG A 202 14.69 1.76 10.25
CA ARG A 202 16.05 1.20 10.14
C ARG A 202 17.17 2.16 10.53
N VAL A 203 16.88 3.43 10.78
CA VAL A 203 17.87 4.43 11.20
C VAL A 203 17.88 4.59 12.71
N ARG A 204 16.70 4.49 13.34
CA ARG A 204 16.52 4.67 14.78
C ARG A 204 16.59 3.36 15.58
N GLN A 205 16.30 2.24 14.95
CA GLN A 205 16.12 0.94 15.59
C GLN A 205 17.21 -0.04 15.15
N GLU A 206 17.66 -0.89 16.06
CA GLU A 206 18.65 -1.94 15.75
C GLU A 206 17.99 -3.11 15.02
N ASP A 207 16.79 -3.52 15.46
CA ASP A 207 15.97 -4.55 14.85
C ASP A 207 14.54 -3.99 14.61
N PRO A 208 14.33 -3.28 13.49
CA PRO A 208 13.08 -2.57 13.22
C PRO A 208 11.85 -3.48 13.16
N GLU A 209 12.01 -4.67 12.64
CA GLU A 209 10.92 -5.65 12.54
C GLU A 209 10.48 -6.14 13.92
N ARG A 210 11.44 -6.53 14.74
CA ARG A 210 11.17 -7.02 16.09
C ARG A 210 10.57 -5.93 16.99
N GLU A 211 11.09 -4.71 16.88
CA GLU A 211 10.61 -3.57 17.67
C GLU A 211 9.19 -3.19 17.25
N TYR A 212 8.92 -3.08 15.94
CA TYR A 212 7.57 -2.83 15.42
C TYR A 212 6.59 -3.89 15.91
N ARG A 213 6.93 -5.17 15.73
CA ARG A 213 6.08 -6.29 16.16
C ARG A 213 5.84 -6.29 17.68
N GLY A 214 6.87 -5.96 18.46
CA GLY A 214 6.78 -5.85 19.92
C GLY A 214 5.78 -4.80 20.35
N MET A 215 5.93 -3.56 19.84
CA MET A 215 5.03 -2.45 20.16
C MET A 215 3.59 -2.70 19.67
N LEU A 216 3.43 -3.28 18.47
CA LEU A 216 2.11 -3.63 17.95
C LEU A 216 1.44 -4.71 18.81
N ARG A 217 2.19 -5.70 19.27
CA ARG A 217 1.68 -6.73 20.20
C ARG A 217 1.22 -6.11 21.52
N GLU A 218 2.04 -5.25 22.13
CA GLU A 218 1.69 -4.55 23.38
C GLU A 218 0.36 -3.80 23.24
N PHE A 219 0.20 -3.04 22.16
CA PHE A 219 -1.05 -2.36 21.85
C PHE A 219 -2.24 -3.33 21.69
N LEU A 220 -2.04 -4.45 21.00
CA LEU A 220 -3.10 -5.44 20.78
C LEU A 220 -3.44 -6.20 22.09
N GLU A 221 -2.47 -6.44 22.97
CA GLU A 221 -2.70 -7.01 24.30
C GLU A 221 -3.57 -6.07 25.16
N GLU A 222 -3.33 -4.76 25.11
CA GLU A 222 -4.19 -3.76 25.74
C GLU A 222 -5.61 -3.75 25.12
N CYS A 223 -5.73 -3.78 23.80
CA CYS A 223 -7.03 -3.90 23.14
C CYS A 223 -7.81 -5.13 23.66
N ARG A 224 -7.14 -6.27 23.81
CA ARG A 224 -7.76 -7.49 24.35
C ARG A 224 -8.18 -7.33 25.82
N GLY A 225 -7.34 -6.63 26.59
CA GLY A 225 -7.58 -6.43 28.02
C GLY A 225 -8.80 -5.57 28.34
N VAL A 226 -9.12 -4.60 27.46
CA VAL A 226 -10.25 -3.67 27.64
C VAL A 226 -11.51 -4.08 26.87
N LEU A 227 -11.39 -4.96 25.87
CA LEU A 227 -12.50 -5.38 25.01
C LEU A 227 -13.50 -6.26 25.79
N GLY A 228 -14.79 -5.96 25.67
CA GLY A 228 -15.86 -6.78 26.25
C GLY A 228 -15.86 -8.22 25.74
N GLU A 229 -16.54 -9.14 26.47
CA GLU A 229 -16.51 -10.59 26.20
C GLU A 229 -16.90 -10.94 24.74
N ASP A 230 -17.92 -10.28 24.20
CA ASP A 230 -18.37 -10.44 22.80
C ASP A 230 -17.82 -9.35 21.86
N GLY A 231 -16.87 -8.57 22.34
CA GLY A 231 -16.32 -7.42 21.62
C GLY A 231 -15.54 -7.82 20.37
N ARG A 232 -15.40 -6.87 19.45
CA ARG A 232 -14.73 -7.07 18.16
C ARG A 232 -13.62 -6.04 17.96
N LEU A 233 -12.46 -6.54 17.52
CA LEU A 233 -11.37 -5.71 17.06
C LEU A 233 -11.39 -5.65 15.52
N THR A 234 -11.41 -4.44 14.97
CA THR A 234 -11.31 -4.21 13.54
C THR A 234 -9.99 -3.51 13.22
N VAL A 235 -9.16 -4.13 12.41
CA VAL A 235 -7.84 -3.60 12.04
C VAL A 235 -7.83 -3.32 10.54
N MET A 236 -7.54 -2.07 10.16
CA MET A 236 -7.26 -1.71 8.77
C MET A 236 -5.78 -1.96 8.51
N PHE A 237 -5.44 -2.62 7.40
CA PHE A 237 -4.05 -2.85 7.05
C PHE A 237 -3.85 -3.07 5.55
N THR A 238 -2.78 -2.50 5.03
CA THR A 238 -2.27 -2.80 3.69
C THR A 238 -0.76 -2.61 3.66
N HIS A 239 -0.06 -3.55 3.08
CA HIS A 239 1.38 -3.44 2.85
C HIS A 239 1.80 -4.34 1.70
N ARG A 240 2.89 -3.99 1.01
CA ARG A 240 3.44 -4.78 -0.10
C ARG A 240 4.37 -5.87 0.39
N SER A 241 5.12 -5.60 1.48
CA SER A 241 6.09 -6.55 1.99
C SER A 241 5.43 -7.62 2.85
N MET A 242 5.97 -8.81 2.76
CA MET A 242 5.51 -9.96 3.54
C MET A 242 5.91 -9.87 5.00
N GLU A 243 7.03 -9.19 5.28
CA GLU A 243 7.53 -8.94 6.64
C GLU A 243 6.52 -8.10 7.45
N ALA A 244 5.84 -7.15 6.79
CA ALA A 244 4.80 -6.35 7.42
C ALA A 244 3.57 -7.22 7.79
N TRP A 245 3.15 -8.10 6.87
CA TRP A 245 2.05 -9.04 7.11
C TRP A 245 2.39 -10.07 8.19
N ASP A 246 3.62 -10.64 8.15
CA ASP A 246 4.12 -11.54 9.19
C ASP A 246 4.08 -10.87 10.56
N SER A 247 4.61 -9.64 10.64
CA SER A 247 4.63 -8.87 11.90
C SER A 247 3.24 -8.64 12.45
N LEU A 248 2.26 -8.25 11.60
CA LEU A 248 0.87 -8.06 12.02
C LEU A 248 0.24 -9.36 12.54
N VAL A 249 0.36 -10.44 11.76
CA VAL A 249 -0.31 -11.71 12.11
C VAL A 249 0.27 -12.33 13.38
N ARG A 250 1.59 -12.30 13.53
CA ARG A 250 2.22 -12.74 14.79
C ARG A 250 1.76 -11.88 15.96
N ALA A 251 1.72 -10.56 15.81
CA ALA A 251 1.27 -9.67 16.86
C ALA A 251 -0.20 -9.94 17.25
N LEU A 252 -1.11 -10.11 16.28
CA LEU A 252 -2.51 -10.48 16.52
C LEU A 252 -2.62 -11.81 17.26
N ARG A 253 -1.92 -12.85 16.77
CA ARG A 253 -1.97 -14.19 17.37
C ARG A 253 -1.37 -14.19 18.78
N ASP A 254 -0.20 -13.57 18.95
CA ASP A 254 0.50 -13.51 20.24
C ASP A 254 -0.32 -12.72 21.28
N ALA A 255 -1.05 -11.68 20.85
CA ALA A 255 -2.01 -10.95 21.68
C ALA A 255 -3.32 -11.72 21.94
N GLY A 256 -3.51 -12.89 21.31
CA GLY A 256 -4.68 -13.74 21.52
C GLY A 256 -5.91 -13.33 20.70
N PHE A 257 -5.70 -12.80 19.50
CA PHE A 257 -6.75 -12.57 18.51
C PHE A 257 -6.69 -13.60 17.39
N ARG A 258 -7.84 -13.83 16.74
CA ARG A 258 -7.93 -14.52 15.44
C ARG A 258 -8.64 -13.63 14.44
N VAL A 259 -8.23 -13.71 13.19
CA VAL A 259 -8.90 -13.03 12.07
C VAL A 259 -10.10 -13.87 11.65
N ASN A 260 -11.30 -13.34 11.84
CA ASN A 260 -12.54 -14.03 11.48
C ASN A 260 -12.92 -13.78 10.02
N SER A 261 -12.73 -12.56 9.54
CA SER A 261 -12.99 -12.20 8.14
C SER A 261 -12.11 -11.03 7.69
N ALA A 262 -11.87 -10.96 6.37
CA ALA A 262 -11.11 -9.90 5.73
C ALA A 262 -11.94 -9.32 4.56
N TRP A 263 -12.04 -7.99 4.52
CA TRP A 263 -12.83 -7.26 3.53
C TRP A 263 -11.96 -6.23 2.82
N PRO A 264 -11.84 -6.27 1.49
CA PRO A 264 -11.15 -5.24 0.73
C PRO A 264 -12.01 -3.98 0.66
N VAL A 265 -11.44 -2.84 1.02
CA VAL A 265 -12.10 -1.54 0.96
C VAL A 265 -11.23 -0.59 0.15
N HIS A 266 -11.84 0.10 -0.81
CA HIS A 266 -11.15 1.12 -1.61
C HIS A 266 -10.99 2.39 -0.78
N THR A 267 -9.78 2.68 -0.33
CA THR A 267 -9.49 3.81 0.56
C THR A 267 -8.85 5.01 -0.14
N GLU A 268 -8.36 4.84 -1.38
CA GLU A 268 -7.67 5.91 -2.09
C GLU A 268 -8.50 6.50 -3.24
N ALA A 269 -8.38 7.81 -3.44
CA ALA A 269 -9.06 8.51 -4.52
C ALA A 269 -8.55 8.02 -5.91
N ILE A 270 -9.48 7.76 -6.83
CA ILE A 270 -9.22 7.28 -8.21
C ILE A 270 -8.20 8.16 -8.97
N HIS A 271 -8.08 9.44 -8.59
CA HIS A 271 -7.18 10.42 -9.21
C HIS A 271 -5.88 10.67 -8.42
N SER A 272 -5.55 9.83 -7.45
CA SER A 272 -4.30 9.98 -6.70
C SER A 272 -3.11 9.90 -7.65
N LEU A 273 -2.24 10.92 -7.63
CA LEU A 273 -0.96 10.93 -8.37
C LEU A 273 -0.01 9.80 -7.94
N HIS A 274 -0.27 9.21 -6.78
CA HIS A 274 0.48 8.06 -6.26
C HIS A 274 0.22 6.78 -7.02
N GLN A 275 -0.93 6.68 -7.74
CA GLN A 275 -1.37 5.47 -8.44
C GLN A 275 -1.18 5.51 -9.95
N LYS A 276 -0.96 6.70 -10.53
CA LYS A 276 -0.79 6.84 -11.97
C LYS A 276 0.47 6.10 -12.41
N ASP A 277 0.31 5.07 -13.23
CA ASP A 277 1.38 4.21 -13.77
C ASP A 277 2.12 3.32 -12.74
N LYS A 278 1.52 3.02 -11.56
CA LYS A 278 2.08 2.09 -10.59
C LYS A 278 1.25 0.81 -10.51
N ALA A 279 1.94 -0.33 -10.42
CA ALA A 279 1.35 -1.59 -9.95
C ALA A 279 1.17 -1.50 -8.42
N ALA A 280 0.22 -0.66 -7.97
CA ALA A 280 -0.02 -0.41 -6.55
C ALA A 280 -1.28 -1.15 -6.10
N VAL A 281 -1.23 -1.72 -4.91
CA VAL A 281 -2.42 -2.20 -4.19
C VAL A 281 -3.36 -1.01 -3.99
N ARG A 282 -4.61 -1.15 -4.40
CA ARG A 282 -5.62 -0.08 -4.33
C ARG A 282 -6.56 -0.22 -3.15
N TYR A 283 -6.57 -1.38 -2.53
CA TYR A 283 -7.48 -1.72 -1.46
C TYR A 283 -6.72 -1.91 -0.15
N THR A 284 -7.33 -1.43 0.91
CA THR A 284 -6.93 -1.74 2.28
C THR A 284 -7.78 -2.90 2.77
N LEU A 285 -7.19 -3.89 3.44
CA LEU A 285 -7.96 -4.91 4.12
C LEU A 285 -8.48 -4.38 5.44
N VAL A 286 -9.76 -4.58 5.67
CA VAL A 286 -10.41 -4.45 6.96
C VAL A 286 -10.51 -5.85 7.56
N LEU A 287 -9.70 -6.14 8.55
CA LEU A 287 -9.63 -7.40 9.25
C LEU A 287 -10.58 -7.33 10.46
N ALA A 288 -11.64 -8.13 10.46
CA ALA A 288 -12.46 -8.31 11.65
C ALA A 288 -11.87 -9.44 12.51
N CYS A 289 -11.45 -9.08 13.69
CA CYS A 289 -10.81 -9.98 14.64
C CYS A 289 -11.69 -10.19 15.87
N GLU A 290 -11.60 -11.37 16.45
CA GLU A 290 -12.24 -11.71 17.72
C GLU A 290 -11.22 -12.31 18.68
N THR A 291 -11.51 -12.27 19.97
CA THR A 291 -10.67 -12.89 20.98
C THR A 291 -10.60 -14.39 20.76
N ARG A 292 -9.40 -14.95 20.81
CA ARG A 292 -9.18 -16.38 20.71
C ARG A 292 -9.20 -17.00 22.10
N VAL A 293 -10.14 -17.90 22.33
CA VAL A 293 -10.24 -18.71 23.57
C VAL A 293 -9.75 -20.12 23.25
N GLY A 294 -8.42 -20.30 23.24
CA GLY A 294 -7.81 -21.55 22.81
C GLY A 294 -7.90 -21.73 21.28
N GLY A 295 -7.40 -22.84 20.78
CA GLY A 295 -7.50 -23.23 19.39
C GLY A 295 -6.98 -24.64 19.20
N PRO A 296 -7.33 -25.35 18.11
CA PRO A 296 -6.74 -26.63 17.81
C PRO A 296 -5.26 -26.48 17.47
N GLU A 297 -4.47 -27.47 17.80
CA GLU A 297 -3.20 -27.70 17.14
C GLU A 297 -3.49 -28.31 15.77
N GLY A 298 -2.77 -27.86 14.73
CA GLY A 298 -2.96 -28.36 13.38
C GLY A 298 -1.65 -28.78 12.72
N TRP A 299 -1.70 -29.80 11.86
CA TRP A 299 -0.57 -30.15 11.00
C TRP A 299 -0.65 -29.41 9.68
N TRP A 300 0.49 -28.97 9.16
CA TRP A 300 0.56 -28.16 7.94
C TRP A 300 -0.18 -28.80 6.75
N SER A 301 -0.09 -30.09 6.58
CA SER A 301 -0.81 -30.82 5.52
C SER A 301 -2.33 -30.68 5.58
N GLU A 302 -2.91 -30.50 6.78
CA GLU A 302 -4.33 -30.29 6.98
C GLU A 302 -4.69 -28.81 6.80
N VAL A 303 -3.98 -27.94 7.50
CA VAL A 303 -4.16 -26.47 7.44
C VAL A 303 -3.98 -25.96 6.02
N ARG A 304 -3.01 -26.47 5.28
CA ARG A 304 -2.75 -26.14 3.87
C ARG A 304 -3.96 -26.39 2.97
N ARG A 305 -4.72 -27.48 3.20
CA ARG A 305 -5.94 -27.75 2.42
C ARG A 305 -7.02 -26.73 2.71
N GLU A 306 -7.23 -26.40 3.98
CA GLU A 306 -8.18 -25.37 4.37
C GLU A 306 -7.80 -23.98 3.84
N VAL A 307 -6.51 -23.63 3.88
CA VAL A 307 -5.97 -22.41 3.26
C VAL A 307 -6.31 -22.37 1.77
N ARG A 308 -6.08 -23.48 1.04
CA ARG A 308 -6.40 -23.57 -0.38
C ARG A 308 -7.88 -23.28 -0.65
N ASP A 309 -8.77 -23.95 0.06
CA ASP A 309 -10.21 -23.80 -0.14
C ASP A 309 -10.66 -22.36 0.14
N ARG A 310 -10.20 -21.78 1.22
CA ARG A 310 -10.53 -20.40 1.62
C ARG A 310 -9.96 -19.36 0.65
N VAL A 311 -8.77 -19.55 0.13
CA VAL A 311 -8.15 -18.67 -0.87
C VAL A 311 -8.96 -18.70 -2.17
N LEU A 312 -9.40 -19.86 -2.63
CA LEU A 312 -10.23 -19.97 -3.84
C LEU A 312 -11.61 -19.31 -3.67
N GLU A 313 -12.28 -19.52 -2.53
CA GLU A 313 -13.52 -18.83 -2.18
C GLU A 313 -13.34 -17.31 -2.15
N ALA A 314 -12.24 -16.84 -1.55
CA ALA A 314 -11.92 -15.43 -1.43
C ALA A 314 -11.65 -14.80 -2.80
N ARG A 315 -10.90 -15.48 -3.67
CA ARG A 315 -10.66 -15.09 -5.07
C ARG A 315 -11.97 -14.95 -5.84
N GLU A 316 -12.84 -15.95 -5.77
CA GLU A 316 -14.13 -15.91 -6.46
C GLU A 316 -15.00 -14.74 -5.99
N ARG A 317 -14.97 -14.44 -4.67
CA ARG A 317 -15.65 -13.26 -4.12
C ARG A 317 -15.04 -11.96 -4.65
N ALA A 318 -13.70 -11.85 -4.67
CA ALA A 318 -13.00 -10.69 -5.19
C ALA A 318 -13.40 -10.40 -6.64
N ARG A 319 -13.47 -11.44 -7.47
CA ARG A 319 -13.87 -11.33 -8.88
C ARG A 319 -15.33 -10.90 -9.04
N ARG A 320 -16.25 -11.47 -8.27
CA ARG A 320 -17.66 -11.03 -8.26
C ARG A 320 -17.82 -9.56 -7.88
N LEU A 321 -16.90 -9.01 -7.10
CA LEU A 321 -16.85 -7.60 -6.72
C LEU A 321 -16.12 -6.73 -7.76
N GLY A 322 -15.57 -7.32 -8.82
CA GLY A 322 -14.83 -6.60 -9.87
C GLY A 322 -13.48 -6.04 -9.39
N LEU A 323 -12.84 -6.69 -8.41
CA LEU A 323 -11.54 -6.24 -7.93
C LEU A 323 -10.45 -6.48 -8.97
N PRO A 324 -9.47 -5.56 -9.11
CA PRO A 324 -8.30 -5.79 -9.95
C PRO A 324 -7.49 -7.01 -9.52
N PRO A 325 -6.80 -7.70 -10.44
CA PRO A 325 -6.02 -8.90 -10.14
C PRO A 325 -5.00 -8.74 -8.99
N VAL A 326 -4.36 -7.57 -8.88
CA VAL A 326 -3.40 -7.31 -7.79
C VAL A 326 -4.07 -7.30 -6.41
N ASP A 327 -5.35 -6.93 -6.34
CA ASP A 327 -6.09 -6.89 -5.09
C ASP A 327 -6.64 -8.27 -4.71
N GLU A 328 -6.77 -9.21 -5.67
CA GLU A 328 -7.04 -10.62 -5.40
C GLU A 328 -5.97 -11.24 -4.48
N LEU A 329 -4.68 -10.87 -4.68
CA LEU A 329 -3.58 -11.31 -3.81
C LEU A 329 -3.81 -10.88 -2.36
N VAL A 330 -4.22 -9.63 -2.15
CA VAL A 330 -4.42 -9.07 -0.80
C VAL A 330 -5.59 -9.77 -0.10
N VAL A 331 -6.68 -10.01 -0.84
CA VAL A 331 -7.86 -10.73 -0.31
C VAL A 331 -7.51 -12.18 0.03
N ALA A 332 -6.73 -12.84 -0.83
CA ALA A 332 -6.26 -14.21 -0.59
C ALA A 332 -5.36 -14.31 0.63
N PHE A 333 -4.48 -13.32 0.85
CA PHE A 333 -3.67 -13.24 2.07
C PHE A 333 -4.54 -13.12 3.31
N GLY A 334 -5.53 -12.23 3.30
CA GLY A 334 -6.48 -12.11 4.41
C GLY A 334 -7.21 -13.42 4.72
N ALA A 335 -7.63 -14.17 3.69
CA ALA A 335 -8.29 -15.47 3.84
C ALA A 335 -7.35 -16.53 4.42
N ALA A 336 -6.11 -16.62 3.90
CA ALA A 336 -5.10 -17.56 4.38
C ALA A 336 -4.72 -17.31 5.85
N LEU A 337 -4.53 -16.03 6.20
CA LEU A 337 -4.22 -15.62 7.57
C LEU A 337 -5.39 -15.84 8.52
N GLY A 338 -6.62 -15.73 8.03
CA GLY A 338 -7.83 -16.08 8.78
C GLY A 338 -7.82 -17.54 9.21
N VAL A 339 -7.48 -18.46 8.32
CA VAL A 339 -7.31 -19.89 8.64
C VAL A 339 -6.20 -20.08 9.66
N TYR A 340 -5.00 -19.57 9.37
CA TYR A 340 -3.82 -19.76 10.22
C TYR A 340 -4.01 -19.22 11.63
N SER A 341 -4.61 -18.04 11.78
CA SER A 341 -4.85 -17.44 13.10
C SER A 341 -5.91 -18.15 13.95
N GLY A 342 -6.71 -19.02 13.35
CA GLY A 342 -7.67 -19.89 14.05
C GLY A 342 -7.03 -21.02 14.84
N TYR A 343 -5.79 -21.37 14.50
CA TYR A 343 -5.02 -22.41 15.19
C TYR A 343 -4.16 -21.82 16.31
N GLU A 344 -4.01 -22.55 17.41
CA GLU A 344 -3.10 -22.18 18.50
C GLU A 344 -1.65 -22.33 18.02
N VAL A 345 -1.35 -23.46 17.39
CA VAL A 345 -0.07 -23.73 16.73
C VAL A 345 -0.30 -24.55 15.47
N VAL A 346 0.44 -24.24 14.42
CA VAL A 346 0.50 -25.06 13.20
C VAL A 346 1.88 -25.68 13.12
N LEU A 347 1.94 -27.00 13.12
CA LEU A 347 3.19 -27.77 13.12
C LEU A 347 3.51 -28.27 11.72
N ASP A 348 4.78 -28.22 11.36
CA ASP A 348 5.30 -28.79 10.11
C ASP A 348 5.36 -30.31 10.20
N ASP A 349 4.85 -31.01 9.18
CA ASP A 349 4.72 -32.47 9.16
C ASP A 349 6.06 -33.21 9.21
N GLU A 350 7.16 -32.58 8.76
CA GLU A 350 8.48 -33.21 8.69
C GLU A 350 9.36 -32.86 9.89
N SER A 351 9.43 -31.57 10.21
CA SER A 351 10.32 -31.05 11.26
C SER A 351 9.69 -31.06 12.65
N GLY A 352 8.33 -31.08 12.73
CA GLY A 352 7.59 -30.88 13.98
C GLY A 352 7.72 -29.47 14.56
N GLY A 353 8.40 -28.56 13.87
CA GLY A 353 8.52 -27.15 14.23
C GLY A 353 7.29 -26.35 13.85
N GLU A 354 7.14 -25.17 14.45
CA GLU A 354 6.04 -24.27 14.13
C GLU A 354 6.17 -23.71 12.70
N VAL A 355 5.07 -23.72 11.95
CA VAL A 355 5.00 -23.15 10.59
C VAL A 355 4.96 -21.64 10.66
N ASP A 356 5.84 -21.01 9.89
CA ASP A 356 5.94 -19.57 9.75
C ASP A 356 4.74 -19.01 8.96
N PRO A 357 4.09 -17.89 9.39
CA PRO A 357 3.05 -17.22 8.61
C PRO A 357 3.44 -16.90 7.17
N VAL A 358 4.72 -16.61 6.90
CA VAL A 358 5.24 -16.39 5.54
C VAL A 358 4.96 -17.60 4.64
N ARG A 359 5.13 -18.81 5.15
CA ARG A 359 4.83 -20.05 4.41
C ARG A 359 3.34 -20.17 4.05
N VAL A 360 2.46 -19.68 4.92
CA VAL A 360 1.01 -19.67 4.67
C VAL A 360 0.66 -18.71 3.54
N LEU A 361 1.30 -17.55 3.52
CA LEU A 361 1.12 -16.54 2.46
C LEU A 361 1.73 -16.99 1.12
N ASP A 362 2.87 -17.69 1.15
CA ASP A 362 3.47 -18.30 -0.05
C ASP A 362 2.55 -19.40 -0.62
N GLU A 363 1.88 -20.18 0.24
CA GLU A 363 0.85 -21.13 -0.22
C GLU A 363 -0.34 -20.42 -0.85
N ALA A 364 -0.83 -19.32 -0.28
CA ALA A 364 -1.89 -18.53 -0.89
C ALA A 364 -1.52 -18.03 -2.29
N ARG A 365 -0.28 -17.56 -2.50
CA ARG A 365 0.23 -17.19 -3.82
C ARG A 365 0.23 -18.35 -4.79
N ARG A 366 0.70 -19.51 -4.34
CA ARG A 366 0.76 -20.71 -5.17
C ARG A 366 -0.63 -21.14 -5.61
N VAL A 367 -1.60 -21.14 -4.69
CA VAL A 367 -2.99 -21.46 -5.00
C VAL A 367 -3.58 -20.50 -6.03
N LEU A 368 -3.30 -19.19 -5.90
CA LEU A 368 -3.74 -18.20 -6.89
C LEU A 368 -3.06 -18.40 -8.24
N ALA A 369 -1.76 -18.69 -8.24
CA ALA A 369 -1.03 -18.95 -9.48
C ALA A 369 -1.61 -20.17 -10.23
N ASP A 370 -1.83 -21.27 -9.52
CA ASP A 370 -2.46 -22.48 -10.08
C ASP A 370 -3.85 -22.15 -10.66
N ALA A 371 -4.66 -21.38 -9.92
CA ALA A 371 -6.00 -21.01 -10.34
C ALA A 371 -6.02 -20.10 -11.60
N VAL A 372 -5.06 -19.19 -11.75
CA VAL A 372 -4.92 -18.35 -12.96
C VAL A 372 -4.49 -19.19 -14.17
N VAL A 373 -3.52 -20.10 -13.97
CA VAL A 373 -3.06 -21.01 -15.02
C VAL A 373 -4.19 -21.92 -15.51
N GLU A 374 -4.98 -22.45 -14.59
CA GLU A 374 -6.16 -23.28 -14.91
C GLU A 374 -7.23 -22.48 -15.67
N GLU A 375 -7.54 -21.28 -15.19
CA GLU A 375 -8.58 -20.42 -15.79
C GLU A 375 -8.28 -20.01 -17.23
N PHE A 376 -7.03 -19.71 -17.53
CA PHE A 376 -6.64 -19.32 -18.89
C PHE A 376 -6.34 -20.52 -19.80
N ASP A 377 -6.56 -21.76 -19.32
CA ASP A 377 -6.31 -23.02 -20.05
C ASP A 377 -4.87 -23.08 -20.62
N VAL A 378 -3.91 -22.69 -19.78
CA VAL A 378 -2.49 -22.64 -20.14
C VAL A 378 -1.63 -23.64 -19.34
N GLY A 379 -2.23 -24.71 -18.86
CA GLY A 379 -1.57 -25.75 -18.05
C GLY A 379 -0.41 -26.49 -18.73
N GLY A 380 -0.17 -26.23 -20.01
CA GLY A 380 0.98 -26.76 -20.76
C GLY A 380 2.18 -25.82 -20.87
N LEU A 381 2.15 -24.66 -20.20
CA LEU A 381 3.28 -23.73 -20.19
C LEU A 381 4.42 -24.26 -19.31
N ASP A 382 5.64 -23.90 -19.71
CA ASP A 382 6.80 -24.02 -18.84
C ASP A 382 6.72 -22.99 -17.68
N GLU A 383 7.55 -23.15 -16.65
CA GLU A 383 7.55 -22.31 -15.45
C GLU A 383 7.82 -20.84 -15.80
N ARG A 384 8.65 -20.56 -16.81
CA ARG A 384 8.95 -19.17 -17.26
C ARG A 384 7.76 -18.54 -17.93
N GLY A 385 7.02 -19.28 -18.75
CA GLY A 385 5.78 -18.84 -19.37
C GLY A 385 4.68 -18.56 -18.35
N ALA A 386 4.52 -19.45 -17.39
CA ALA A 386 3.60 -19.27 -16.28
C ALA A 386 3.96 -18.03 -15.45
N PHE A 387 5.23 -17.84 -15.11
CA PHE A 387 5.72 -16.66 -14.40
C PHE A 387 5.46 -15.37 -15.19
N TYR A 388 5.77 -15.37 -16.50
CA TYR A 388 5.57 -14.21 -17.35
C TYR A 388 4.09 -13.81 -17.42
N LEU A 389 3.19 -14.79 -17.62
CA LEU A 389 1.75 -14.59 -17.64
C LEU A 389 1.25 -14.02 -16.30
N LEU A 390 1.63 -14.63 -15.17
CA LEU A 390 1.20 -14.19 -13.85
C LEU A 390 1.69 -12.79 -13.51
N TYR A 391 2.94 -12.47 -13.84
CA TYR A 391 3.44 -11.12 -13.64
C TYR A 391 2.62 -10.11 -14.46
N ARG A 392 2.32 -10.42 -15.75
CA ARG A 392 1.51 -9.54 -16.62
C ARG A 392 0.07 -9.45 -16.15
N TYR A 393 -0.48 -10.51 -15.63
CA TYR A 393 -1.81 -10.53 -15.03
C TYR A 393 -1.90 -9.63 -13.79
N TYR A 394 -0.99 -9.79 -12.82
CA TYR A 394 -1.02 -9.02 -11.58
C TYR A 394 -0.53 -7.59 -11.73
N TYR A 395 0.52 -7.34 -12.49
CA TYR A 395 1.20 -6.04 -12.53
C TYR A 395 1.09 -5.33 -13.88
N GLY A 396 0.71 -6.03 -14.93
CA GLY A 396 0.61 -5.48 -16.29
C GLY A 396 1.97 -5.10 -16.87
N TYR A 397 2.02 -3.92 -17.49
CA TYR A 397 3.21 -3.34 -18.12
C TYR A 397 3.63 -2.05 -17.41
N PRO A 398 4.07 -2.12 -16.16
CA PRO A 398 4.39 -0.94 -15.38
C PRO A 398 5.65 -0.24 -15.91
N SER A 399 5.76 1.07 -15.68
CA SER A 399 7.01 1.80 -15.87
C SER A 399 8.08 1.28 -14.88
N ARG A 400 9.36 1.50 -15.15
CA ARG A 400 10.47 1.07 -14.27
C ARG A 400 10.30 1.53 -12.82
N SER A 401 9.80 2.74 -12.62
CA SER A 401 9.54 3.30 -11.30
C SER A 401 8.20 2.87 -10.70
N GLY A 402 7.27 2.36 -11.51
CA GLY A 402 5.96 1.85 -11.12
C GLY A 402 5.91 0.35 -10.89
N SER A 403 6.99 -0.39 -11.20
CA SER A 403 7.10 -1.83 -11.04
C SER A 403 6.96 -2.28 -9.59
N PRO A 404 6.53 -3.53 -9.33
CA PRO A 404 6.48 -4.12 -8.00
C PRO A 404 7.87 -4.16 -7.33
N ASP A 405 7.88 -4.39 -6.02
CA ASP A 405 9.10 -4.58 -5.26
C ASP A 405 9.85 -5.85 -5.69
N TRP A 406 11.19 -5.83 -5.56
CA TRP A 406 12.02 -6.98 -5.93
C TRP A 406 11.67 -8.24 -5.13
N GLU A 407 11.46 -8.11 -3.81
CA GLU A 407 11.17 -9.27 -2.97
C GLU A 407 9.81 -9.90 -3.30
N GLU A 408 8.83 -9.09 -3.67
CA GLU A 408 7.52 -9.57 -4.10
C GLU A 408 7.63 -10.41 -5.39
N VAL A 409 8.36 -9.93 -6.40
CA VAL A 409 8.57 -10.66 -7.65
C VAL A 409 9.46 -11.87 -7.45
N ARG A 410 10.49 -11.75 -6.61
CA ARG A 410 11.36 -12.86 -6.21
C ARG A 410 10.57 -14.02 -5.61
N ARG A 411 9.62 -13.73 -4.71
CA ARG A 411 8.76 -14.77 -4.12
C ARG A 411 7.83 -15.40 -5.15
N LEU A 412 7.31 -14.63 -6.11
CA LEU A 412 6.52 -15.19 -7.21
C LEU A 412 7.39 -16.17 -8.07
N CYS A 413 8.64 -15.81 -8.36
CA CYS A 413 9.58 -16.73 -9.02
C CYS A 413 9.77 -18.02 -8.23
N LEU A 414 10.08 -17.91 -6.93
CA LEU A 414 10.33 -19.06 -6.06
C LEU A 414 9.09 -19.95 -5.89
N ALA A 415 7.88 -19.37 -5.85
CA ALA A 415 6.62 -20.13 -5.80
C ALA A 415 6.41 -21.01 -7.05
N LEU A 416 7.01 -20.64 -8.17
CA LEU A 416 6.99 -21.39 -9.44
C LEU A 416 8.26 -22.22 -9.67
N GLY A 417 9.14 -22.32 -8.68
CA GLY A 417 10.38 -23.10 -8.79
C GLY A 417 11.48 -22.45 -9.64
N LEU A 418 11.38 -21.13 -9.92
CA LEU A 418 12.35 -20.40 -10.73
C LEU A 418 13.43 -19.73 -9.89
N ASP A 419 14.63 -19.63 -10.46
CA ASP A 419 15.75 -18.85 -9.93
C ASP A 419 15.65 -17.38 -10.38
N PRO A 420 15.33 -16.43 -9.48
CA PRO A 420 15.19 -15.02 -9.85
C PRO A 420 16.50 -14.37 -10.31
N GLU A 421 17.63 -14.76 -9.73
CA GLU A 421 18.96 -14.28 -10.11
C GLU A 421 19.35 -14.80 -11.49
N GLY A 422 19.00 -16.03 -11.83
CA GLY A 422 19.15 -16.59 -13.17
C GLY A 422 18.34 -15.81 -14.21
N LEU A 423 17.08 -15.51 -13.93
CA LEU A 423 16.22 -14.70 -14.82
C LEU A 423 16.75 -13.26 -14.99
N GLU A 424 17.36 -12.68 -13.94
CA GLU A 424 18.04 -11.38 -14.03
C GLU A 424 19.27 -11.45 -14.93
N GLY A 425 20.10 -12.52 -14.77
CA GLY A 425 21.28 -12.75 -15.61
C GLY A 425 20.96 -12.94 -17.10
N GLU A 426 19.80 -13.52 -17.42
CA GLU A 426 19.30 -13.70 -18.80
C GLU A 426 18.59 -12.44 -19.35
N GLY A 427 18.40 -11.40 -18.53
CA GLY A 427 17.77 -10.16 -18.91
C GLY A 427 16.24 -10.24 -19.08
N LEU A 428 15.59 -11.32 -18.62
CA LEU A 428 14.14 -11.41 -18.60
C LEU A 428 13.55 -10.60 -17.44
N LEU A 429 14.16 -10.71 -16.27
CA LEU A 429 13.82 -9.93 -15.08
C LEU A 429 14.88 -8.83 -14.90
N VAL A 430 14.46 -7.59 -14.68
CA VAL A 430 15.38 -6.46 -14.54
C VAL A 430 15.15 -5.75 -13.21
N ARG A 431 16.21 -5.69 -12.39
CA ARG A 431 16.19 -4.97 -11.11
C ARG A 431 16.53 -3.49 -11.30
N TYR A 432 15.69 -2.61 -10.73
CA TYR A 432 15.91 -1.17 -10.78
C TYR A 432 15.51 -0.52 -9.44
N ARG A 433 16.49 -0.04 -8.67
CA ARG A 433 16.26 0.67 -7.40
C ARG A 433 15.35 -0.09 -6.41
N GLY A 434 15.58 -1.38 -6.22
CA GLY A 434 14.80 -2.24 -5.32
C GLY A 434 13.46 -2.71 -5.90
N ARG A 435 13.18 -2.43 -7.17
CA ARG A 435 11.99 -2.88 -7.90
C ARG A 435 12.38 -3.86 -9.00
N ALA A 436 11.42 -4.63 -9.46
CA ALA A 436 11.61 -5.59 -10.54
C ALA A 436 10.59 -5.38 -11.66
N TYR A 437 11.04 -5.35 -12.92
CA TYR A 437 10.15 -5.35 -14.07
C TYR A 437 10.58 -6.41 -15.08
N LEU A 438 9.61 -6.93 -15.82
CA LEU A 438 9.88 -7.86 -16.92
C LEU A 438 10.22 -7.10 -18.19
N ALA A 439 11.31 -7.51 -18.81
CA ALA A 439 11.70 -7.06 -20.15
C ALA A 439 10.64 -7.49 -21.18
N THR A 440 10.36 -6.61 -22.13
CA THR A 440 9.55 -6.90 -23.30
C THR A 440 10.42 -7.49 -24.42
N PHE A 441 9.78 -7.95 -25.50
CA PHE A 441 10.53 -8.41 -26.69
C PHE A 441 11.40 -7.30 -27.32
N GLU A 442 11.17 -6.02 -27.02
CA GLU A 442 11.98 -4.89 -27.48
C GLU A 442 13.21 -4.63 -26.60
N ASP A 443 13.11 -4.97 -25.30
CA ASP A 443 14.14 -4.68 -24.30
C ASP A 443 15.28 -5.72 -24.27
N ARG A 444 15.06 -6.94 -24.77
CA ARG A 444 16.07 -8.02 -24.71
C ARG A 444 16.24 -8.75 -26.04
N GLU A 445 17.46 -9.23 -26.30
CA GLU A 445 17.71 -10.18 -27.37
C GLU A 445 17.49 -11.61 -26.88
N VAL A 446 16.88 -12.44 -27.73
CA VAL A 446 16.68 -13.86 -27.47
C VAL A 446 17.80 -14.62 -28.19
N VAL A 447 18.60 -15.35 -27.42
CA VAL A 447 19.72 -16.13 -27.95
C VAL A 447 19.23 -17.49 -28.45
N ASP A 448 18.32 -18.13 -27.70
CA ASP A 448 17.73 -19.43 -28.02
C ASP A 448 16.21 -19.39 -27.90
N PRO A 449 15.47 -19.33 -29.00
CA PRO A 449 14.00 -19.32 -28.98
C PRO A 449 13.38 -20.56 -28.35
N SER A 450 14.10 -21.68 -28.35
CA SER A 450 13.61 -22.97 -27.82
C SER A 450 13.74 -23.08 -26.29
N ALA A 451 14.46 -22.16 -25.64
CA ALA A 451 14.78 -22.23 -24.21
C ALA A 451 13.54 -22.13 -23.31
N SER A 452 12.54 -21.31 -23.68
CA SER A 452 11.28 -21.19 -22.96
C SER A 452 10.16 -20.67 -23.87
N SER A 453 8.90 -20.82 -23.43
CA SER A 453 7.75 -20.23 -24.14
C SER A 453 7.81 -18.70 -24.24
N VAL A 454 8.46 -18.03 -23.28
CA VAL A 454 8.72 -16.57 -23.32
C VAL A 454 9.76 -16.23 -24.36
N ASP A 455 10.85 -17.00 -24.44
CA ASP A 455 11.89 -16.80 -25.46
C ASP A 455 11.33 -17.01 -26.85
N GLY A 456 10.56 -18.08 -27.04
CA GLY A 456 9.84 -18.33 -28.29
C GLY A 456 8.89 -17.18 -28.65
N LEU A 457 8.10 -16.68 -27.69
CA LEU A 457 7.18 -15.56 -27.92
C LEU A 457 7.94 -14.29 -28.35
N HIS A 458 8.98 -13.91 -27.62
CA HIS A 458 9.77 -12.73 -27.94
C HIS A 458 10.49 -12.84 -29.31
N ALA A 459 10.99 -14.03 -29.65
CA ALA A 459 11.56 -14.31 -30.97
C ALA A 459 10.51 -14.22 -32.08
N ALA A 460 9.32 -14.80 -31.90
CA ALA A 460 8.23 -14.74 -32.86
C ALA A 460 7.75 -13.30 -33.09
N LEU A 461 7.60 -12.49 -32.03
CA LEU A 461 7.25 -11.08 -32.14
C LEU A 461 8.30 -10.26 -32.93
N ARG A 462 9.59 -10.60 -32.84
CA ARG A 462 10.63 -9.98 -33.66
C ARG A 462 10.59 -10.46 -35.09
N ALA A 463 10.40 -11.78 -35.30
CA ALA A 463 10.33 -12.40 -36.61
C ALA A 463 9.14 -11.91 -37.48
N MET A 464 8.11 -11.31 -36.87
CA MET A 464 7.01 -10.67 -37.61
C MET A 464 7.50 -9.58 -38.60
N LYS A 465 8.66 -8.98 -38.36
CA LYS A 465 9.27 -8.00 -39.26
C LYS A 465 9.90 -8.65 -40.50
N GLU A 466 10.23 -9.92 -40.43
CA GLU A 466 10.90 -10.71 -41.47
C GLU A 466 9.89 -11.47 -42.35
N GLY A 467 8.66 -11.66 -41.86
CA GLY A 467 7.57 -12.30 -42.56
C GLY A 467 7.09 -13.61 -41.95
N LEU A 468 6.03 -14.20 -42.56
CA LEU A 468 5.32 -15.37 -42.02
C LEU A 468 6.24 -16.59 -41.86
N GLU A 469 7.06 -16.91 -42.87
CA GLU A 469 7.97 -18.08 -42.81
C GLU A 469 8.96 -18.01 -41.65
N ALA A 470 9.38 -16.79 -41.23
CA ALA A 470 10.25 -16.61 -40.08
C ALA A 470 9.50 -16.86 -38.77
N VAL A 471 8.26 -16.44 -38.68
CA VAL A 471 7.38 -16.70 -37.52
C VAL A 471 7.09 -18.20 -37.39
N GLU A 472 6.72 -18.86 -38.49
CA GLU A 472 6.41 -20.31 -38.52
C GLU A 472 7.58 -21.14 -38.01
N ARG A 473 8.81 -20.85 -38.44
CA ARG A 473 10.03 -21.54 -37.93
C ARG A 473 10.15 -21.45 -36.41
N VAL A 474 9.95 -20.28 -35.81
CA VAL A 474 10.03 -20.11 -34.35
C VAL A 474 8.91 -20.91 -33.66
N VAL A 475 7.71 -20.92 -34.23
CA VAL A 475 6.57 -21.66 -33.67
C VAL A 475 6.75 -23.17 -33.79
N GLU A 476 7.41 -23.67 -34.85
CA GLU A 476 7.76 -25.09 -34.96
C GLU A 476 8.78 -25.52 -33.88
N GLU A 477 9.74 -24.66 -33.55
CA GLU A 477 10.71 -24.90 -32.49
C GLU A 477 10.10 -24.82 -31.07
N ARG A 478 9.11 -23.94 -30.89
CA ARG A 478 8.49 -23.68 -29.58
C ARG A 478 6.96 -23.50 -29.68
N PRO A 479 6.19 -24.59 -29.89
CA PRO A 479 4.75 -24.49 -30.14
C PRO A 479 3.91 -23.96 -28.97
N ASP A 480 4.35 -24.14 -27.73
CA ASP A 480 3.69 -23.68 -26.51
C ASP A 480 3.69 -22.14 -26.32
N LEU A 481 4.48 -21.40 -27.13
CA LEU A 481 4.37 -19.94 -27.17
C LEU A 481 2.95 -19.49 -27.56
N ARG A 482 2.17 -20.30 -28.28
CA ARG A 482 0.78 -20.03 -28.63
C ARG A 482 -0.11 -20.01 -27.38
N LEU A 483 0.13 -20.92 -26.43
CA LEU A 483 -0.59 -20.95 -25.16
C LEU A 483 -0.30 -19.69 -24.37
N LEU A 484 0.98 -19.30 -24.26
CA LEU A 484 1.39 -18.07 -23.61
C LEU A 484 0.74 -16.85 -24.27
N ALA A 485 0.76 -16.77 -25.61
CA ALA A 485 0.17 -15.65 -26.34
C ALA A 485 -1.34 -15.52 -26.05
N ARG A 486 -2.09 -16.64 -26.08
CA ARG A 486 -3.54 -16.65 -25.75
C ARG A 486 -3.79 -16.25 -24.29
N GLY A 487 -3.02 -16.80 -23.35
CA GLY A 487 -3.11 -16.44 -21.93
C GLY A 487 -2.88 -14.96 -21.67
N LEU A 488 -1.87 -14.37 -22.31
CA LEU A 488 -1.57 -12.93 -22.20
C LEU A 488 -2.70 -12.05 -22.74
N VAL A 489 -3.32 -12.43 -23.86
CA VAL A 489 -4.45 -11.69 -24.41
C VAL A 489 -5.67 -11.78 -23.49
N SER A 490 -5.98 -12.98 -22.97
CA SER A 490 -7.06 -13.18 -22.00
C SER A 490 -6.84 -12.34 -20.73
N ALA A 491 -5.62 -12.37 -20.16
CA ALA A 491 -5.24 -11.53 -19.03
C ALA A 491 -5.32 -10.03 -19.36
N GLY A 492 -5.02 -9.67 -20.61
CA GLY A 492 -5.15 -8.30 -21.12
C GLY A 492 -6.58 -7.79 -21.12
N TYR A 493 -7.54 -8.59 -21.56
CA TYR A 493 -8.96 -8.22 -21.51
C TYR A 493 -9.44 -7.99 -20.08
N GLU A 494 -9.08 -8.86 -19.16
CA GLU A 494 -9.44 -8.67 -17.74
C GLU A 494 -8.89 -7.38 -17.15
N ARG A 495 -7.70 -6.97 -17.58
CA ARG A 495 -7.02 -5.81 -17.02
C ARG A 495 -7.37 -4.50 -17.71
N TYR A 496 -7.53 -4.47 -19.02
CA TYR A 496 -7.65 -3.26 -19.84
C TYR A 496 -9.02 -3.11 -20.51
N GLY A 497 -9.86 -4.14 -20.46
CA GLY A 497 -11.22 -4.14 -20.98
C GLY A 497 -11.30 -4.40 -22.48
N ASP A 498 -10.51 -3.73 -23.31
CA ASP A 498 -10.52 -3.87 -24.77
C ASP A 498 -9.12 -3.75 -25.39
N VAL A 499 -9.01 -4.09 -26.68
CA VAL A 499 -7.76 -4.07 -27.44
C VAL A 499 -7.20 -2.66 -27.63
N GLU A 500 -8.04 -1.62 -27.59
CA GLU A 500 -7.60 -0.24 -27.77
C GLU A 500 -6.76 0.23 -26.58
N GLY A 501 -7.04 -0.30 -25.39
CA GLY A 501 -6.28 -0.06 -24.15
C GLY A 501 -5.00 -0.88 -24.02
N PHE A 502 -4.70 -1.81 -24.95
CA PHE A 502 -3.58 -2.73 -24.79
C PHE A 502 -2.22 -2.05 -24.93
N PRO A 503 -1.26 -2.36 -24.04
CA PRO A 503 0.13 -1.99 -24.21
C PRO A 503 0.71 -2.53 -25.52
N ARG A 504 1.76 -1.88 -26.01
CA ARG A 504 2.35 -2.18 -27.33
C ARG A 504 2.75 -3.64 -27.52
N GLU A 505 3.35 -4.28 -26.52
CA GLU A 505 3.69 -5.69 -26.58
C GLU A 505 2.43 -6.55 -26.77
N LEU A 506 1.41 -6.33 -25.95
CA LEU A 506 0.18 -7.08 -25.99
C LEU A 506 -0.57 -6.89 -27.32
N SER A 507 -0.58 -5.68 -27.87
CA SER A 507 -1.12 -5.40 -29.20
C SER A 507 -0.37 -6.18 -30.30
N ASN A 508 0.94 -6.38 -30.17
CA ASN A 508 1.72 -7.20 -31.08
C ASN A 508 1.43 -8.72 -30.89
N VAL A 509 1.17 -9.15 -29.65
CA VAL A 509 0.74 -10.54 -29.38
C VAL A 509 -0.60 -10.85 -30.06
N VAL A 510 -1.57 -9.93 -30.02
CA VAL A 510 -2.85 -10.06 -30.75
C VAL A 510 -2.60 -10.22 -32.27
N ARG A 511 -1.72 -9.40 -32.84
CA ARG A 511 -1.36 -9.50 -34.27
C ARG A 511 -0.67 -10.82 -34.59
N LEU A 512 0.21 -11.32 -33.72
CA LEU A 512 0.88 -12.60 -33.87
C LEU A 512 -0.14 -13.74 -33.94
N LEU A 513 -1.13 -13.78 -33.04
CA LEU A 513 -2.21 -14.79 -33.07
C LEU A 513 -2.99 -14.73 -34.40
N GLY A 514 -3.32 -13.53 -34.89
CA GLY A 514 -3.96 -13.35 -36.19
C GLY A 514 -3.12 -13.86 -37.36
N VAL A 515 -1.79 -13.65 -37.34
CA VAL A 515 -0.86 -14.17 -38.36
C VAL A 515 -0.78 -15.71 -38.35
N LEU A 516 -0.91 -16.31 -37.14
CA LEU A 516 -0.91 -17.76 -36.94
C LEU A 516 -2.26 -18.43 -37.25
N GLY A 517 -3.30 -17.66 -37.60
CA GLY A 517 -4.65 -18.16 -37.82
C GLY A 517 -5.34 -18.67 -36.55
N GLU A 518 -4.85 -18.25 -35.37
CA GLU A 518 -5.45 -18.58 -34.09
C GLU A 518 -6.66 -17.67 -33.81
N GLU A 519 -7.71 -18.22 -33.19
CA GLU A 519 -8.78 -17.39 -32.64
C GLU A 519 -8.25 -16.50 -31.50
N VAL A 520 -8.45 -15.20 -31.66
CA VAL A 520 -8.15 -14.25 -30.57
C VAL A 520 -9.23 -14.44 -29.50
N PRO A 521 -8.88 -14.67 -28.23
CA PRO A 521 -9.85 -14.77 -27.16
C PRO A 521 -10.79 -13.57 -27.17
N ASP A 522 -12.10 -13.79 -27.13
CA ASP A 522 -13.11 -12.74 -27.11
C ASP A 522 -13.41 -12.37 -25.64
N GLY A 523 -13.04 -11.16 -25.24
CA GLY A 523 -13.28 -10.65 -23.88
C GLY A 523 -14.77 -10.55 -23.52
N GLN A 524 -15.66 -10.46 -24.52
CA GLN A 524 -17.09 -10.31 -24.32
C GLN A 524 -17.78 -11.63 -23.96
N ARG A 525 -17.32 -12.78 -24.46
CA ARG A 525 -17.88 -14.10 -24.11
C ARG A 525 -17.72 -14.48 -22.64
N ARG A 526 -16.67 -14.02 -21.98
CA ARG A 526 -16.43 -14.34 -20.56
C ARG A 526 -17.29 -13.52 -19.60
N LEU A 527 -17.64 -12.28 -19.95
CA LEU A 527 -18.56 -11.45 -19.15
C LEU A 527 -20.00 -12.00 -19.16
N ASP A 528 -20.45 -12.57 -20.28
CA ASP A 528 -21.80 -13.11 -20.43
C ASP A 528 -21.99 -14.46 -19.70
N GLU A 529 -20.94 -15.27 -19.55
CA GLU A 529 -20.95 -16.53 -18.77
C GLU A 529 -21.06 -16.32 -17.26
N TRP A 530 -20.72 -15.12 -16.76
CA TRP A 530 -20.75 -14.77 -15.35
C TRP A 530 -22.00 -14.01 -14.89
N THR A 531 -22.83 -13.53 -15.84
CA THR A 531 -24.07 -12.79 -15.57
C THR A 531 -25.34 -13.65 -15.75
N GLY A 532 -25.19 -14.94 -16.02
CA GLY A 532 -26.30 -15.92 -16.23
C GLY A 532 -26.75 -16.63 -14.95
#